data_237bb607c3e24a1dd4857d2a6cf40b58
#
_entry.id   237bb607c3e24a1dd4857d2a6cf40b58
#
_cell.length_a   1.000
_cell.length_b   1.000
_cell.length_c   1.000
_cell.angle_alpha   90.00
_cell.angle_beta   90.00
_cell.angle_gamma   90.00
#
_symmetry.space_group_name_H-M   'P 1'
#
loop_
_entity.id
_entity.type
_entity.pdbx_description
1 polymer ?
#
loop_
_entity_poly.entity_id
_entity_poly.type
_entity_poly.pdbx_seq_one_letter_code
_entity_poly.pdbx_strand_id
1 'polypeptide(L)'
;MTDKYTVPSNWDTEAEVVIIGFGGAGAAASITASDLGAKVIILEKAPQGRHGGNTKVAAQGYLNPDSIEGAVAYLTAMCGPYEVPEDMVQVWAEEVCQNNDWITSIGGDPQEHQFQVGIEYPELPGSESTHKFHHGDILGYSETWKFFDKAVQERPIEILYETPGKELIQNDITKEIIGVKAIRDGKPYYVKATKGVILTCGGFENNQEMIRNY
;
A
#
# COMPACT_ATOMS: atom_id res chain seq x y z
N MET A 1 -10.47 32.55 -3.27
CA MET A 1 -9.78 32.50 -1.96
C MET A 1 -9.80 31.05 -1.54
N THR A 2 -8.65 30.38 -1.62
CA THR A 2 -8.52 28.99 -1.17
C THR A 2 -8.67 29.01 0.35
N ASP A 3 -9.68 28.31 0.86
CA ASP A 3 -9.78 28.02 2.29
C ASP A 3 -8.47 27.32 2.69
N LYS A 4 -7.64 28.04 3.44
CA LYS A 4 -6.46 27.47 4.06
C LYS A 4 -6.90 26.30 4.91
N TYR A 5 -6.17 25.20 4.82
CA TYR A 5 -6.35 23.98 5.60
C TYR A 5 -6.59 24.30 7.08
N THR A 6 -7.86 24.42 7.44
CA THR A 6 -8.23 24.76 8.81
C THR A 6 -8.24 23.49 9.63
N VAL A 7 -7.39 23.45 10.67
CA VAL A 7 -7.45 22.38 11.66
C VAL A 7 -8.87 22.36 12.25
N PRO A 8 -9.57 21.22 12.22
CA PRO A 8 -10.94 21.17 12.71
C PRO A 8 -11.00 21.50 14.20
N SER A 9 -12.08 22.14 14.64
CA SER A 9 -12.30 22.41 16.05
C SER A 9 -12.52 21.14 16.87
N ASN A 10 -13.03 20.08 16.22
CA ASN A 10 -13.26 18.78 16.84
C ASN A 10 -12.85 17.68 15.86
N TRP A 11 -12.33 16.58 16.41
CA TRP A 11 -12.05 15.34 15.71
C TRP A 11 -13.13 14.31 16.00
N ASP A 12 -13.57 13.58 14.98
CA ASP A 12 -14.58 12.54 15.14
C ASP A 12 -13.99 11.25 15.71
N THR A 13 -12.74 10.96 15.38
CA THR A 13 -11.97 9.82 15.93
C THR A 13 -10.47 10.09 15.87
N GLU A 14 -9.69 9.22 16.56
CA GLU A 14 -8.25 9.35 16.65
C GLU A 14 -7.56 7.97 16.56
N ALA A 15 -6.46 7.91 15.83
CA ALA A 15 -5.52 6.78 15.80
C ALA A 15 -4.08 7.27 15.84
N GLU A 16 -3.13 6.37 16.04
CA GLU A 16 -1.71 6.69 15.89
C GLU A 16 -1.33 6.74 14.41
N VAL A 17 -1.79 5.75 13.64
CA VAL A 17 -1.55 5.67 12.19
C VAL A 17 -2.90 5.62 11.46
N VAL A 18 -3.08 6.51 10.50
CA VAL A 18 -4.25 6.53 9.61
C VAL A 18 -3.80 6.14 8.21
N ILE A 19 -4.45 5.15 7.63
CA ILE A 19 -4.13 4.61 6.31
C ILE A 19 -5.27 4.95 5.34
N ILE A 20 -4.95 5.52 4.17
CA ILE A 20 -5.94 5.88 3.16
C ILE A 20 -5.90 4.87 2.01
N GLY A 21 -6.90 3.99 1.96
CA GLY A 21 -7.05 2.91 0.97
C GLY A 21 -6.78 1.53 1.55
N PHE A 22 -7.66 0.58 1.25
CA PHE A 22 -7.53 -0.82 1.67
C PHE A 22 -7.36 -1.73 0.45
N GLY A 23 -6.21 -1.59 -0.21
CA GLY A 23 -5.65 -2.54 -1.17
C GLY A 23 -4.46 -3.27 -0.56
N GLY A 24 -3.63 -3.92 -1.37
CA GLY A 24 -2.43 -4.66 -0.90
C GLY A 24 -1.48 -3.80 -0.07
N ALA A 25 -1.15 -2.60 -0.54
CA ALA A 25 -0.28 -1.68 0.20
C ALA A 25 -0.89 -1.24 1.55
N GLY A 26 -2.22 -0.97 1.58
CA GLY A 26 -2.93 -0.62 2.80
C GLY A 26 -2.99 -1.78 3.80
N ALA A 27 -3.18 -3.00 3.30
CA ALA A 27 -3.12 -4.21 4.12
C ALA A 27 -1.73 -4.37 4.75
N ALA A 28 -0.67 -4.34 3.94
CA ALA A 28 0.70 -4.49 4.43
C ALA A 28 1.06 -3.42 5.47
N ALA A 29 0.77 -2.15 5.17
CA ALA A 29 1.05 -1.05 6.09
C ALA A 29 0.27 -1.17 7.42
N SER A 30 -1.01 -1.59 7.35
CA SER A 30 -1.84 -1.72 8.54
C SER A 30 -1.44 -2.90 9.42
N ILE A 31 -1.10 -4.04 8.82
CA ILE A 31 -0.58 -5.22 9.51
C ILE A 31 0.71 -4.84 10.25
N THR A 32 1.68 -4.28 9.53
CA THR A 32 2.97 -3.90 10.11
C THR A 32 2.82 -2.88 11.24
N ALA A 33 2.03 -1.83 11.04
CA ALA A 33 1.81 -0.82 12.08
C ALA A 33 1.12 -1.42 13.32
N SER A 34 0.11 -2.28 13.12
CA SER A 34 -0.61 -2.95 14.20
C SER A 34 0.29 -3.92 14.97
N ASP A 35 1.11 -4.72 14.27
CA ASP A 35 2.02 -5.68 14.89
C ASP A 35 3.15 -4.97 15.69
N LEU A 36 3.48 -3.73 15.33
CA LEU A 36 4.33 -2.83 16.10
C LEU A 36 3.60 -2.12 17.26
N GLY A 37 2.34 -2.47 17.52
CA GLY A 37 1.56 -1.97 18.64
C GLY A 37 0.87 -0.62 18.41
N ALA A 38 0.85 -0.10 17.19
CA ALA A 38 0.14 1.15 16.90
C ALA A 38 -1.38 0.93 16.82
N LYS A 39 -2.16 1.90 17.31
CA LYS A 39 -3.60 2.00 17.01
C LYS A 39 -3.79 2.46 15.57
N VAL A 40 -4.41 1.63 14.74
CA VAL A 40 -4.56 1.84 13.30
C VAL A 40 -6.00 2.03 12.90
N ILE A 41 -6.25 3.02 12.02
CA ILE A 41 -7.52 3.20 11.30
C ILE A 41 -7.24 3.17 9.79
N ILE A 42 -8.01 2.36 9.05
CA ILE A 42 -8.04 2.37 7.59
C ILE A 42 -9.27 3.14 7.11
N LEU A 43 -9.07 4.08 6.21
CA LEU A 43 -10.14 4.78 5.48
C LEU A 43 -10.28 4.14 4.09
N GLU A 44 -11.40 3.46 3.84
CA GLU A 44 -11.67 2.81 2.56
C GLU A 44 -12.90 3.44 1.88
N LYS A 45 -12.75 3.78 0.60
CA LYS A 45 -13.83 4.40 -0.18
C LYS A 45 -14.92 3.42 -0.60
N ALA A 46 -14.55 2.15 -0.79
CA ALA A 46 -15.49 1.12 -1.22
C ALA A 46 -16.31 0.57 -0.04
N PRO A 47 -17.50 0.05 -0.28
CA PRO A 47 -18.23 -0.71 0.73
C PRO A 47 -17.52 -2.02 1.06
N GLN A 48 -17.81 -2.57 2.23
CA GLN A 48 -17.32 -3.88 2.64
C GLN A 48 -17.65 -4.94 1.58
N GLY A 49 -16.67 -5.81 1.28
CA GLY A 49 -16.77 -6.82 0.23
C GLY A 49 -16.40 -6.32 -1.17
N ARG A 50 -16.35 -5.00 -1.41
CA ARG A 50 -15.86 -4.40 -2.67
C ARG A 50 -14.48 -3.76 -2.58
N HIS A 51 -13.90 -3.69 -1.39
CA HIS A 51 -12.53 -3.22 -1.15
C HIS A 51 -11.49 -4.20 -1.72
N GLY A 52 -10.22 -3.81 -1.73
CA GLY A 52 -9.10 -4.61 -2.21
C GLY A 52 -8.38 -3.99 -3.42
N GLY A 53 -8.97 -2.98 -4.05
CA GLY A 53 -8.37 -2.25 -5.16
C GLY A 53 -7.88 -3.17 -6.28
N ASN A 54 -6.82 -2.76 -6.95
CA ASN A 54 -6.20 -3.53 -8.03
C ASN A 54 -5.63 -4.88 -7.53
N THR A 55 -5.18 -4.97 -6.29
CA THR A 55 -4.67 -6.22 -5.72
C THR A 55 -5.70 -7.36 -5.79
N LYS A 56 -6.98 -7.06 -5.55
CA LYS A 56 -8.05 -8.07 -5.59
C LYS A 56 -8.29 -8.65 -6.98
N VAL A 57 -8.04 -7.89 -8.04
CA VAL A 57 -8.35 -8.24 -9.43
C VAL A 57 -7.12 -8.52 -10.29
N ALA A 58 -5.92 -8.29 -9.76
CA ALA A 58 -4.65 -8.59 -10.41
C ALA A 58 -4.35 -10.11 -10.39
N ALA A 59 -3.30 -10.51 -11.10
CA ALA A 59 -2.76 -11.87 -11.01
C ALA A 59 -2.13 -12.17 -9.64
N GLN A 60 -1.83 -11.11 -8.86
CA GLN A 60 -1.39 -11.17 -7.45
C GLN A 60 -0.02 -11.81 -7.23
N GLY A 61 0.79 -11.84 -8.26
CA GLY A 61 2.21 -12.12 -8.11
C GLY A 61 2.93 -10.94 -7.48
N TYR A 62 4.01 -11.23 -6.77
CA TYR A 62 4.93 -10.25 -6.20
C TYR A 62 6.37 -10.68 -6.42
N LEU A 63 7.30 -9.74 -6.27
CA LEU A 63 8.73 -10.00 -6.43
C LEU A 63 9.37 -10.34 -5.09
N ASN A 64 10.33 -11.25 -5.11
CA ASN A 64 11.26 -11.51 -4.03
C ASN A 64 12.62 -11.87 -4.62
N PRO A 65 13.48 -10.89 -4.91
CA PRO A 65 14.83 -11.16 -5.38
C PRO A 65 15.66 -11.91 -4.34
N ASP A 66 16.65 -12.68 -4.80
CA ASP A 66 17.60 -13.40 -3.95
C ASP A 66 18.89 -12.59 -3.68
N SER A 67 19.03 -11.42 -4.31
CA SER A 67 20.20 -10.53 -4.20
C SER A 67 19.77 -9.07 -4.18
N ILE A 68 20.23 -8.33 -3.18
CA ILE A 68 20.01 -6.88 -3.09
C ILE A 68 20.71 -6.17 -4.25
N GLU A 69 21.94 -6.55 -4.57
CA GLU A 69 22.70 -6.00 -5.69
C GLU A 69 22.00 -6.22 -7.03
N GLY A 70 21.44 -7.43 -7.22
CA GLY A 70 20.67 -7.77 -8.40
C GLY A 70 19.36 -6.96 -8.48
N ALA A 71 18.64 -6.81 -7.38
CA ALA A 71 17.43 -6.00 -7.32
C ALA A 71 17.71 -4.52 -7.62
N VAL A 72 18.81 -3.95 -7.09
CA VAL A 72 19.27 -2.58 -7.41
C VAL A 72 19.56 -2.46 -8.91
N ALA A 73 20.33 -3.39 -9.47
CA ALA A 73 20.70 -3.37 -10.89
C ALA A 73 19.45 -3.43 -11.79
N TYR A 74 18.52 -4.32 -11.47
CA TYR A 74 17.30 -4.50 -12.25
C TYR A 74 16.38 -3.28 -12.20
N LEU A 75 16.09 -2.74 -11.01
CA LEU A 75 15.25 -1.56 -10.88
C LEU A 75 15.88 -0.33 -11.55
N THR A 76 17.18 -0.13 -11.36
CA THR A 76 17.91 0.97 -12.02
C THR A 76 17.82 0.88 -13.54
N ALA A 77 18.00 -0.32 -14.10
CA ALA A 77 17.88 -0.55 -15.53
C ALA A 77 16.45 -0.32 -16.05
N MET A 78 15.44 -0.73 -15.28
CA MET A 78 14.03 -0.50 -15.61
C MET A 78 13.64 0.97 -15.62
N CYS A 79 14.26 1.80 -14.77
CA CYS A 79 14.03 3.25 -14.77
C CYS A 79 14.51 3.94 -16.05
N GLY A 80 15.40 3.30 -16.81
CA GLY A 80 15.90 3.81 -18.10
C GLY A 80 16.54 5.19 -17.96
N PRO A 81 16.06 6.21 -18.70
CA PRO A 81 16.63 7.55 -18.66
C PRO A 81 16.15 8.40 -17.46
N TYR A 82 15.27 7.88 -16.63
CA TYR A 82 14.74 8.61 -15.48
C TYR A 82 15.67 8.45 -14.29
N GLU A 83 16.10 9.57 -13.75
CA GLU A 83 16.90 9.58 -12.51
C GLU A 83 16.00 9.26 -11.31
N VAL A 84 16.33 8.19 -10.61
CA VAL A 84 15.72 7.83 -9.33
C VAL A 84 16.83 7.94 -8.27
N PRO A 85 16.56 8.58 -7.12
CA PRO A 85 17.55 8.67 -6.05
C PRO A 85 18.08 7.29 -5.64
N GLU A 86 19.41 7.16 -5.57
CA GLU A 86 20.07 5.88 -5.28
C GLU A 86 19.61 5.29 -3.92
N ASP A 87 19.41 6.14 -2.93
CA ASP A 87 18.93 5.75 -1.59
C ASP A 87 17.51 5.14 -1.65
N MET A 88 16.65 5.63 -2.53
CA MET A 88 15.31 5.05 -2.74
C MET A 88 15.39 3.67 -3.39
N VAL A 89 16.27 3.50 -4.39
CA VAL A 89 16.48 2.20 -5.06
C VAL A 89 17.05 1.20 -4.05
N GLN A 90 18.01 1.63 -3.24
CA GLN A 90 18.64 0.78 -2.23
C GLN A 90 17.62 0.30 -1.18
N VAL A 91 16.84 1.21 -0.60
CA VAL A 91 15.80 0.86 0.38
C VAL A 91 14.76 -0.07 -0.24
N TRP A 92 14.32 0.19 -1.48
CA TRP A 92 13.39 -0.72 -2.16
C TRP A 92 13.98 -2.12 -2.34
N ALA A 93 15.26 -2.24 -2.73
CA ALA A 93 15.91 -3.53 -2.92
C ALA A 93 16.06 -4.31 -1.61
N GLU A 94 16.43 -3.63 -0.53
CA GLU A 94 16.54 -4.22 0.81
C GLU A 94 15.20 -4.76 1.30
N GLU A 95 14.12 -4.01 1.09
CA GLU A 95 12.77 -4.40 1.54
C GLU A 95 12.14 -5.48 0.65
N VAL A 96 12.27 -5.38 -0.67
CA VAL A 96 11.64 -6.35 -1.59
C VAL A 96 12.22 -7.76 -1.47
N CYS A 97 13.49 -7.88 -1.10
CA CYS A 97 14.14 -9.16 -0.83
C CYS A 97 13.60 -9.87 0.42
N GLN A 98 12.86 -9.16 1.27
CA GLN A 98 12.29 -9.70 2.51
C GLN A 98 10.80 -10.08 2.38
N ASN A 99 10.20 -9.94 1.21
CA ASN A 99 8.75 -10.15 1.05
C ASN A 99 8.30 -11.55 1.48
N ASN A 100 9.04 -12.61 1.12
CA ASN A 100 8.69 -13.98 1.50
C ASN A 100 8.76 -14.19 3.02
N ASP A 101 9.79 -13.67 3.66
CA ASP A 101 9.96 -13.77 5.11
C ASP A 101 8.84 -13.03 5.83
N TRP A 102 8.50 -11.82 5.37
CA TRP A 102 7.40 -11.05 5.93
C TRP A 102 6.06 -11.76 5.74
N ILE A 103 5.74 -12.25 4.53
CA ILE A 103 4.50 -12.99 4.26
C ILE A 103 4.41 -14.24 5.13
N THR A 104 5.51 -14.98 5.28
CA THR A 104 5.58 -16.15 6.15
C THR A 104 5.36 -15.77 7.61
N SER A 105 5.94 -14.66 8.07
CA SER A 105 5.81 -14.21 9.46
C SER A 105 4.37 -13.86 9.87
N ILE A 106 3.55 -13.47 8.91
CA ILE A 106 2.12 -13.17 9.13
C ILE A 106 1.20 -14.36 8.79
N GLY A 107 1.77 -15.57 8.61
CA GLY A 107 1.05 -16.83 8.39
C GLY A 107 0.73 -17.15 6.93
N GLY A 108 1.40 -16.48 5.99
CA GLY A 108 1.26 -16.76 4.57
C GLY A 108 2.12 -17.93 4.08
N ASP A 109 1.86 -18.36 2.86
CA ASP A 109 2.53 -19.47 2.18
C ASP A 109 3.08 -19.00 0.82
N PRO A 110 4.32 -18.44 0.77
CA PRO A 110 4.97 -18.04 -0.46
C PRO A 110 5.24 -19.24 -1.38
N GLN A 111 4.71 -19.19 -2.59
CA GLN A 111 4.96 -20.19 -3.63
C GLN A 111 5.66 -19.54 -4.81
N GLU A 112 6.80 -20.08 -5.23
CA GLU A 112 7.49 -19.57 -6.40
C GLU A 112 6.71 -19.91 -7.67
N HIS A 113 6.60 -18.93 -8.54
CA HIS A 113 5.86 -19.07 -9.77
C HIS A 113 6.62 -19.94 -10.77
N GLN A 114 6.20 -21.19 -10.91
CA GLN A 114 6.87 -22.19 -11.78
C GLN A 114 6.51 -22.07 -13.27
N PHE A 115 5.57 -21.21 -13.66
CA PHE A 115 5.15 -21.06 -15.04
C PHE A 115 5.84 -19.90 -15.75
N GLN A 116 6.15 -20.12 -17.01
CA GLN A 116 6.88 -19.33 -18.01
C GLN A 116 6.53 -17.84 -18.20
N VAL A 117 5.78 -17.24 -17.32
CA VAL A 117 5.70 -15.78 -17.25
C VAL A 117 6.90 -15.34 -16.42
N GLY A 118 8.07 -15.38 -17.05
CA GLY A 118 9.31 -14.92 -16.46
C GLY A 118 9.20 -13.45 -15.96
N ILE A 119 10.30 -12.99 -15.44
CA ILE A 119 10.46 -11.57 -15.12
C ILE A 119 10.22 -10.74 -16.39
N GLU A 120 9.53 -9.63 -16.26
CA GLU A 120 9.48 -8.62 -17.30
C GLU A 120 10.90 -8.15 -17.62
N TYR A 121 11.24 -8.01 -18.89
CA TYR A 121 12.55 -7.57 -19.37
C TYR A 121 13.73 -8.44 -18.87
N PRO A 122 13.74 -9.74 -19.21
CA PRO A 122 14.79 -10.66 -18.77
C PRO A 122 16.19 -10.34 -19.32
N GLU A 123 16.27 -9.43 -20.29
CA GLU A 123 17.51 -8.90 -20.85
C GLU A 123 18.18 -7.82 -19.99
N LEU A 124 17.49 -7.30 -18.98
CA LEU A 124 18.06 -6.27 -18.12
C LEU A 124 18.98 -6.87 -17.04
N PRO A 125 20.06 -6.15 -16.66
CA PRO A 125 20.93 -6.55 -15.56
C PRO A 125 20.14 -6.82 -14.27
N GLY A 126 20.48 -7.88 -13.54
CA GLY A 126 19.84 -8.25 -12.28
C GLY A 126 18.51 -9.00 -12.40
N SER A 127 18.03 -9.21 -13.64
CA SER A 127 16.83 -10.02 -13.88
C SER A 127 16.99 -11.47 -13.42
N GLU A 128 18.20 -12.00 -13.48
CA GLU A 128 18.56 -13.37 -13.07
C GLU A 128 18.37 -13.63 -11.57
N SER A 129 18.43 -12.59 -10.74
CA SER A 129 18.22 -12.68 -9.30
C SER A 129 16.79 -12.31 -8.87
N THR A 130 15.93 -11.98 -9.81
CA THR A 130 14.57 -11.53 -9.52
C THR A 130 13.58 -12.66 -9.74
N HIS A 131 12.89 -13.07 -8.69
CA HIS A 131 11.92 -14.16 -8.70
C HIS A 131 10.52 -13.66 -8.43
N LYS A 132 9.52 -14.34 -9.01
CA LYS A 132 8.09 -14.07 -8.79
C LYS A 132 7.50 -15.11 -7.85
N PHE A 133 6.73 -14.62 -6.90
CA PHE A 133 6.00 -15.45 -5.95
C PHE A 133 4.51 -15.09 -5.95
N HIS A 134 3.71 -15.96 -5.38
CA HIS A 134 2.31 -15.75 -5.04
C HIS A 134 1.99 -16.45 -3.71
N HIS A 135 0.84 -16.14 -3.13
CA HIS A 135 0.39 -16.84 -1.93
C HIS A 135 -0.51 -18.02 -2.32
N GLY A 136 -0.26 -19.18 -1.68
CA GLY A 136 -1.09 -20.38 -1.82
C GLY A 136 -0.86 -21.14 -3.12
N ASP A 137 -1.68 -22.16 -3.38
CA ASP A 137 -1.45 -23.13 -4.45
C ASP A 137 -1.75 -22.62 -5.86
N ILE A 138 -2.55 -21.55 -5.98
CA ILE A 138 -3.06 -21.09 -7.28
C ILE A 138 -2.82 -19.59 -7.47
N LEU A 139 -2.05 -19.26 -8.52
CA LEU A 139 -1.86 -17.87 -8.93
C LEU A 139 -3.19 -17.25 -9.38
N GLY A 140 -3.49 -16.08 -8.88
CA GLY A 140 -4.74 -15.36 -9.16
C GLY A 140 -5.88 -15.76 -8.21
N TYR A 141 -7.11 -15.72 -8.70
CA TYR A 141 -8.32 -16.03 -7.94
C TYR A 141 -8.48 -15.28 -6.61
N SER A 142 -7.78 -14.13 -6.49
CA SER A 142 -7.78 -13.29 -5.29
C SER A 142 -7.20 -13.95 -4.02
N GLU A 143 -6.41 -15.03 -4.12
CA GLU A 143 -5.90 -15.74 -2.93
C GLU A 143 -4.97 -14.86 -2.09
N THR A 144 -4.03 -14.14 -2.69
CA THR A 144 -3.18 -13.18 -1.96
C THR A 144 -4.02 -12.08 -1.30
N TRP A 145 -5.06 -11.59 -2.01
CA TRP A 145 -5.95 -10.58 -1.42
C TRP A 145 -6.76 -11.14 -0.26
N LYS A 146 -7.34 -12.33 -0.39
CA LYS A 146 -8.09 -12.99 0.69
C LYS A 146 -7.23 -13.22 1.93
N PHE A 147 -5.98 -13.61 1.71
CA PHE A 147 -5.00 -13.75 2.79
C PHE A 147 -4.75 -12.42 3.49
N PHE A 148 -4.46 -11.35 2.76
CA PHE A 148 -4.26 -10.03 3.36
C PHE A 148 -5.49 -9.50 4.08
N ASP A 149 -6.66 -9.62 3.48
CA ASP A 149 -7.92 -9.20 4.10
C ASP A 149 -8.15 -9.93 5.43
N LYS A 150 -7.97 -11.26 5.43
CA LYS A 150 -8.06 -12.07 6.65
C LYS A 150 -7.03 -11.62 7.70
N ALA A 151 -5.78 -11.44 7.32
CA ALA A 151 -4.71 -11.02 8.24
C ALA A 151 -5.00 -9.66 8.89
N VAL A 152 -5.62 -8.72 8.15
CA VAL A 152 -6.08 -7.44 8.70
C VAL A 152 -7.25 -7.64 9.66
N GLN A 153 -8.25 -8.47 9.30
CA GLN A 153 -9.43 -8.73 10.14
C GLN A 153 -9.10 -9.44 11.47
N GLU A 154 -8.00 -10.17 11.52
CA GLU A 154 -7.53 -10.87 12.73
C GLU A 154 -6.78 -9.95 13.71
N ARG A 155 -6.61 -8.67 13.37
CA ARG A 155 -5.89 -7.66 14.17
C ARG A 155 -6.85 -6.57 14.68
N PRO A 156 -6.48 -5.84 15.75
CA PRO A 156 -7.28 -4.73 16.27
C PRO A 156 -7.17 -3.47 15.39
N ILE A 157 -7.46 -3.64 14.09
CA ILE A 157 -7.44 -2.57 13.09
C ILE A 157 -8.88 -2.14 12.82
N GLU A 158 -9.16 -0.87 13.01
CA GLU A 158 -10.47 -0.30 12.66
C GLU A 158 -10.53 0.04 11.18
N ILE A 159 -11.56 -0.46 10.47
CA ILE A 159 -11.76 -0.17 9.05
C ILE A 159 -13.04 0.63 8.87
N LEU A 160 -12.90 1.85 8.36
CA LEU A 160 -14.03 2.71 8.03
C LEU A 160 -14.31 2.59 6.53
N TYR A 161 -15.25 1.70 6.19
CA TYR A 161 -15.75 1.55 4.81
C TYR A 161 -16.59 2.73 4.39
N GLU A 162 -16.78 2.92 3.09
CA GLU A 162 -17.54 4.04 2.49
C GLU A 162 -17.12 5.42 3.02
N THR A 163 -15.84 5.50 3.42
CA THR A 163 -15.26 6.68 4.08
C THR A 163 -14.01 7.15 3.30
N PRO A 164 -14.17 7.71 2.07
CA PRO A 164 -13.04 8.18 1.29
C PRO A 164 -12.31 9.33 1.97
N GLY A 165 -11.01 9.19 2.18
CA GLY A 165 -10.11 10.30 2.53
C GLY A 165 -10.06 11.31 1.39
N LYS A 166 -10.18 12.60 1.71
CA LYS A 166 -10.27 13.68 0.71
C LYS A 166 -9.14 14.68 0.80
N GLU A 167 -8.76 15.05 2.00
CA GLU A 167 -7.77 16.10 2.25
C GLU A 167 -6.90 15.71 3.44
N LEU A 168 -5.60 15.96 3.34
CA LEU A 168 -4.69 15.89 4.48
C LEU A 168 -4.82 17.15 5.31
N ILE A 169 -4.89 17.00 6.63
CA ILE A 169 -4.93 18.13 7.55
C ILE A 169 -3.52 18.38 8.04
N GLN A 170 -3.03 19.58 7.77
CA GLN A 170 -1.69 20.01 8.10
C GLN A 170 -1.71 21.01 9.25
N ASN A 171 -0.79 20.88 10.19
CA ASN A 171 -0.54 21.89 11.20
C ASN A 171 0.04 23.15 10.53
N ASP A 172 -0.57 24.30 10.75
CA ASP A 172 -0.18 25.56 10.09
C ASP A 172 1.21 26.04 10.49
N ILE A 173 1.70 25.65 11.67
CA ILE A 173 2.98 26.08 12.22
C ILE A 173 4.07 25.08 11.87
N THR A 174 3.90 23.79 12.27
CA THR A 174 4.93 22.75 12.10
C THR A 174 4.96 22.15 10.71
N LYS A 175 3.89 22.32 9.93
CA LYS A 175 3.68 21.69 8.62
C LYS A 175 3.54 20.17 8.67
N GLU A 176 3.45 19.58 9.82
CA GLU A 176 3.18 18.15 9.99
C GLU A 176 1.77 17.79 9.56
N ILE A 177 1.60 16.63 8.98
CA ILE A 177 0.26 16.07 8.71
C ILE A 177 -0.25 15.46 10.02
N ILE A 178 -1.35 16.01 10.52
CA ILE A 178 -1.94 15.67 11.82
C ILE A 178 -3.27 14.92 11.70
N GLY A 179 -3.73 14.67 10.49
CA GLY A 179 -4.98 13.93 10.27
C GLY A 179 -5.50 13.99 8.85
N VAL A 180 -6.71 13.49 8.68
CA VAL A 180 -7.40 13.37 7.40
C VAL A 180 -8.82 13.88 7.53
N LYS A 181 -9.26 14.69 6.57
CA LYS A 181 -10.66 14.95 6.32
C LYS A 181 -11.18 13.90 5.33
N ALA A 182 -12.10 13.11 5.77
CA ALA A 182 -12.84 12.13 4.98
C ALA A 182 -14.28 12.59 4.77
N ILE A 183 -15.03 11.85 3.97
CA ILE A 183 -16.48 11.98 3.86
C ILE A 183 -17.11 10.68 4.37
N ARG A 184 -18.04 10.77 5.31
CA ARG A 184 -18.82 9.65 5.82
C ARG A 184 -20.29 10.04 5.86
N ASP A 185 -21.16 9.21 5.30
CA ASP A 185 -22.61 9.51 5.18
C ASP A 185 -22.90 10.88 4.54
N GLY A 186 -22.07 11.25 3.54
CA GLY A 186 -22.19 12.53 2.82
C GLY A 186 -21.72 13.75 3.61
N LYS A 187 -21.16 13.58 4.80
CA LYS A 187 -20.69 14.67 5.68
C LYS A 187 -19.18 14.61 5.90
N PRO A 188 -18.53 15.76 6.16
CA PRO A 188 -17.15 15.78 6.62
C PRO A 188 -16.97 14.91 7.87
N TYR A 189 -15.91 14.10 7.88
CA TYR A 189 -15.50 13.26 8.99
C TYR A 189 -13.99 13.42 9.21
N TYR A 190 -13.60 13.82 10.41
CA TYR A 190 -12.24 14.20 10.72
C TYR A 190 -11.55 13.15 11.56
N VAL A 191 -10.48 12.56 11.02
CA VAL A 191 -9.70 11.52 11.69
C VAL A 191 -8.34 12.08 12.05
N LYS A 192 -8.02 12.13 13.35
CA LYS A 192 -6.72 12.58 13.84
C LYS A 192 -5.70 11.45 13.74
N ALA A 193 -4.51 11.79 13.25
CA ALA A 193 -3.36 10.90 13.22
C ALA A 193 -2.28 11.46 14.15
N THR A 194 -1.91 10.72 15.20
CA THR A 194 -0.95 11.24 16.19
C THR A 194 0.50 10.89 15.86
N LYS A 195 0.73 9.88 15.00
CA LYS A 195 2.06 9.52 14.49
C LYS A 195 2.19 9.81 12.99
N GLY A 196 1.16 9.56 12.19
CA GLY A 196 1.23 9.85 10.76
C GLY A 196 0.08 9.29 9.92
N VAL A 197 0.11 9.68 8.65
CA VAL A 197 -0.84 9.22 7.63
C VAL A 197 -0.06 8.51 6.54
N ILE A 198 -0.50 7.31 6.15
CA ILE A 198 0.08 6.52 5.06
C ILE A 198 -0.88 6.55 3.86
N LEU A 199 -0.38 7.00 2.71
CA LEU A 199 -1.14 7.05 1.47
C LEU A 199 -0.98 5.74 0.70
N THR A 200 -2.06 4.96 0.58
CA THR A 200 -2.13 3.70 -0.15
C THR A 200 -3.29 3.71 -1.15
N CYS A 201 -3.51 4.88 -1.75
CA CYS A 201 -4.67 5.16 -2.60
C CYS A 201 -4.69 4.41 -3.93
N GLY A 202 -3.60 3.72 -4.28
CA GLY A 202 -3.40 3.11 -5.58
C GLY A 202 -3.09 4.14 -6.67
N GLY A 203 -3.23 3.73 -7.92
CA GLY A 203 -3.04 4.61 -9.07
C GLY A 203 -4.32 5.33 -9.49
N PHE A 204 -4.26 5.99 -10.64
CA PHE A 204 -5.36 6.80 -11.19
C PHE A 204 -6.08 6.14 -12.38
N GLU A 205 -5.94 4.84 -12.57
CA GLU A 205 -6.47 4.07 -13.71
C GLU A 205 -7.99 4.19 -13.87
N ASN A 206 -8.68 4.49 -12.77
CA ASN A 206 -10.12 4.71 -12.78
C ASN A 206 -10.54 6.20 -12.78
N ASN A 207 -9.56 7.13 -12.84
CA ASN A 207 -9.83 8.56 -12.90
C ASN A 207 -9.78 9.04 -14.36
N GLN A 208 -10.94 9.13 -15.00
CA GLN A 208 -11.06 9.49 -16.40
C GLN A 208 -10.49 10.88 -16.74
N GLU A 209 -10.51 11.80 -15.82
CA GLU A 209 -9.92 13.12 -15.99
C GLU A 209 -8.38 13.03 -15.98
N MET A 210 -7.80 12.33 -15.01
CA MET A 210 -6.34 12.15 -14.95
C MET A 210 -5.83 11.34 -16.15
N ILE A 211 -6.50 10.26 -16.55
CA ILE A 211 -6.14 9.46 -17.73
C ILE A 211 -6.08 10.31 -19.02
N ARG A 212 -6.94 11.32 -19.13
CA ARG A 212 -6.95 12.20 -20.32
C ARG A 212 -5.85 13.24 -20.30
N ASN A 213 -5.36 13.59 -19.14
CA ASN A 213 -4.39 14.69 -18.94
C ASN A 213 -2.94 14.21 -18.76
N TYR A 214 -2.74 12.93 -18.46
CA TYR A 214 -1.43 12.29 -18.21
C TYR A 214 -1.33 10.94 -18.93
#